data_fd8eb2da899e68bb023bdf57f6c16981
#
_entry.id   fd8eb2da899e68bb023bdf57f6c16981
#
_cell.length_a   1.000
_cell.length_b   1.000
_cell.length_c   1.000
_cell.angle_alpha   90.00
_cell.angle_beta   90.00
_cell.angle_gamma   90.00
#
_symmetry.space_group_name_H-M   'P 1'
#
loop_
_entity.id
_entity.type
_entity.pdbx_description
1 polymer ?
#
loop_
_entity_poly.entity_id
_entity_poly.type
_entity_poly.pdbx_seq_one_letter_code
_entity_poly.pdbx_strand_id
1 'polypeptide(L)'
;MNILNNIFDFINNNVFFSIVALIFLTIFSIYILRKCFKLINAIINVISAKADEIRIRNEQTKHSINAPKGDLAYRLDVTNEMYNFISFLIANEIVRIFESYASLNLPYVVNKFDEDLEKICATVFEMLKPEIFEDPDLLITKEALMKFIAKRTTIMLLQTMISHNMKVRSPGTNNMTDDSN
;
A
#
# COMPACT_ATOMS: atom_id res chain seq x y z
N MET A 1 -26.18 15.77 -34.69
CA MET A 1 -25.47 15.35 -35.92
C MET A 1 -25.10 16.50 -36.86
N ASN A 2 -25.60 17.70 -36.68
CA ASN A 2 -25.36 18.85 -37.58
C ASN A 2 -24.06 19.65 -37.30
N ILE A 3 -23.51 19.62 -36.09
CA ILE A 3 -22.33 20.43 -35.72
C ILE A 3 -21.05 19.89 -36.37
N LEU A 4 -20.87 18.59 -36.40
CA LEU A 4 -19.73 17.94 -37.04
C LEU A 4 -19.70 18.15 -38.56
N ASN A 5 -20.86 18.09 -39.23
CA ASN A 5 -20.96 18.35 -40.64
C ASN A 5 -20.61 19.81 -41.00
N ASN A 6 -21.09 20.76 -40.20
CA ASN A 6 -20.77 22.20 -40.39
C ASN A 6 -19.27 22.51 -40.18
N ILE A 7 -18.61 21.82 -39.28
CA ILE A 7 -17.16 21.92 -39.08
C ILE A 7 -16.40 21.33 -40.28
N PHE A 8 -16.84 20.18 -40.79
CA PHE A 8 -16.25 19.54 -41.95
C PHE A 8 -16.41 20.39 -43.21
N ASP A 9 -17.56 21.02 -43.43
CA ASP A 9 -17.83 21.90 -44.56
C ASP A 9 -17.01 23.18 -44.47
N PHE A 10 -16.84 23.75 -43.24
CA PHE A 10 -16.00 24.92 -43.03
C PHE A 10 -14.51 24.65 -43.27
N ILE A 11 -14.01 23.48 -42.85
CA ILE A 11 -12.64 23.06 -43.10
C ILE A 11 -12.39 22.78 -44.59
N ASN A 12 -13.34 22.19 -45.28
CA ASN A 12 -13.21 21.82 -46.68
C ASN A 12 -13.24 23.04 -47.61
N ASN A 13 -13.94 24.12 -47.22
CA ASN A 13 -14.04 25.36 -48.04
C ASN A 13 -12.89 26.34 -47.81
N ASN A 14 -12.02 26.11 -46.77
CA ASN A 14 -10.86 26.97 -46.47
C ASN A 14 -9.58 26.15 -46.43
N VAL A 15 -8.89 26.02 -47.57
CA VAL A 15 -7.64 25.26 -47.69
C VAL A 15 -6.58 25.69 -46.68
N PHE A 16 -6.49 26.99 -46.36
CA PHE A 16 -5.56 27.52 -45.39
C PHE A 16 -5.88 27.01 -43.95
N PHE A 17 -7.13 27.05 -43.56
CA PHE A 17 -7.55 26.54 -42.25
C PHE A 17 -7.37 25.00 -42.13
N SER A 18 -7.57 24.27 -43.21
CA SER A 18 -7.29 22.82 -43.27
C SER A 18 -5.82 22.51 -43.00
N ILE A 19 -4.92 23.24 -43.62
CA ILE A 19 -3.47 23.06 -43.44
C ILE A 19 -3.07 23.37 -41.97
N VAL A 20 -3.56 24.48 -41.42
CA VAL A 20 -3.29 24.88 -40.03
C VAL A 20 -3.84 23.85 -39.04
N ALA A 21 -5.07 23.36 -39.25
CA ALA A 21 -5.67 22.31 -38.40
C ALA A 21 -4.87 21.01 -38.46
N LEU A 22 -4.37 20.63 -39.62
CA LEU A 22 -3.57 19.41 -39.80
C LEU A 22 -2.21 19.52 -39.09
N ILE A 23 -1.56 20.68 -39.12
CA ILE A 23 -0.32 20.96 -38.39
C ILE A 23 -0.59 20.88 -36.87
N PHE A 24 -1.68 21.47 -36.38
CA PHE A 24 -2.05 21.44 -34.98
C PHE A 24 -2.33 20.01 -34.50
N LEU A 25 -3.03 19.21 -35.31
CA LEU A 25 -3.35 17.81 -35.01
C LEU A 25 -2.09 16.93 -34.95
N THR A 26 -1.15 17.15 -35.85
CA THR A 26 0.14 16.45 -35.85
C THR A 26 0.99 16.80 -34.61
N ILE A 27 1.11 18.09 -34.27
CA ILE A 27 1.83 18.52 -33.07
C ILE A 27 1.18 17.93 -31.78
N PHE A 28 -0.15 17.99 -31.71
CA PHE A 28 -0.90 17.46 -30.58
C PHE A 28 -0.76 15.93 -30.47
N SER A 29 -0.78 15.20 -31.58
CA SER A 29 -0.53 13.75 -31.61
C SER A 29 0.86 13.38 -31.13
N ILE A 30 1.90 14.13 -31.56
CA ILE A 30 3.28 13.93 -31.11
C ILE A 30 3.39 14.21 -29.60
N TYR A 31 2.71 15.23 -29.10
CA TYR A 31 2.71 15.57 -27.68
C TYR A 31 2.07 14.46 -26.83
N ILE A 32 0.92 13.92 -27.26
CA ILE A 32 0.25 12.80 -26.58
C ILE A 32 1.13 11.55 -26.60
N LEU A 33 1.69 11.20 -27.76
CA LEU A 33 2.60 10.07 -27.89
C LEU A 33 3.79 10.17 -26.93
N ARG A 34 4.41 11.33 -26.83
CA ARG A 34 5.52 11.57 -25.88
C ARG A 34 5.09 11.40 -24.42
N LYS A 35 3.90 11.86 -24.05
CA LYS A 35 3.34 11.65 -22.70
C LYS A 35 3.05 10.18 -22.41
N CYS A 36 2.46 9.48 -23.37
CA CYS A 36 2.19 8.04 -23.25
C CYS A 36 3.49 7.23 -23.13
N PHE A 37 4.53 7.56 -23.93
CA PHE A 37 5.83 6.91 -23.83
C PHE A 37 6.49 7.11 -22.46
N LYS A 38 6.42 8.33 -21.90
CA LYS A 38 6.94 8.60 -20.55
C LYS A 38 6.20 7.79 -19.48
N LEU A 39 4.88 7.67 -19.61
CA LEU A 39 4.06 6.90 -18.67
C LEU A 39 4.38 5.39 -18.76
N ILE A 40 4.49 4.87 -19.98
CA ILE A 40 4.85 3.46 -20.23
C ILE A 40 6.24 3.16 -19.65
N ASN A 41 7.23 4.01 -19.90
CA ASN A 41 8.57 3.82 -19.34
C ASN A 41 8.58 3.90 -17.80
N ALA A 42 7.79 4.78 -17.20
CA ALA A 42 7.65 4.83 -15.74
C ALA A 42 7.04 3.55 -15.19
N ILE A 43 6.00 2.99 -15.84
CA ILE A 43 5.38 1.72 -15.47
C ILE A 43 6.36 0.56 -15.62
N ILE A 44 7.11 0.51 -16.74
CA ILE A 44 8.13 -0.53 -16.98
C ILE A 44 9.21 -0.48 -15.90
N ASN A 45 9.68 0.71 -15.54
CA ASN A 45 10.69 0.87 -14.49
C ASN A 45 10.18 0.41 -13.11
N VAL A 46 8.91 0.69 -12.76
CA VAL A 46 8.31 0.21 -11.52
C VAL A 46 8.16 -1.32 -11.53
N ILE A 47 7.76 -1.90 -12.66
CA ILE A 47 7.60 -3.35 -12.80
C ILE A 47 8.97 -4.04 -12.73
N SER A 48 10.00 -3.50 -13.39
CA SER A 48 11.35 -4.08 -13.35
C SER A 48 11.96 -3.99 -11.95
N ALA A 49 11.82 -2.85 -11.26
CA ALA A 49 12.29 -2.71 -9.88
C ALA A 49 11.60 -3.70 -8.94
N LYS A 50 10.29 -3.93 -9.12
CA LYS A 50 9.57 -4.94 -8.33
C LYS A 50 9.95 -6.37 -8.68
N ALA A 51 10.22 -6.65 -9.95
CA ALA A 51 10.71 -7.96 -10.39
C ALA A 51 12.12 -8.26 -9.84
N ASP A 52 13.00 -7.25 -9.81
CA ASP A 52 14.35 -7.37 -9.22
C ASP A 52 14.26 -7.57 -7.70
N GLU A 53 13.36 -6.88 -7.01
CA GLU A 53 13.12 -7.08 -5.56
C GLU A 53 12.65 -8.52 -5.27
N ILE A 54 11.70 -9.04 -6.06
CA ILE A 54 11.22 -10.43 -5.94
C ILE A 54 12.34 -11.43 -6.25
N ARG A 55 13.18 -11.14 -7.25
CA ARG A 55 14.31 -12.00 -7.62
C ARG A 55 15.36 -12.05 -6.50
N ILE A 56 15.74 -10.90 -5.95
CA ILE A 56 16.68 -10.81 -4.82
C ILE A 56 16.10 -11.56 -3.61
N ARG A 57 14.81 -11.38 -3.32
CA ARG A 57 14.15 -12.09 -2.23
C ARG A 57 14.12 -13.60 -2.44
N ASN A 58 13.85 -14.06 -3.67
CA ASN A 58 13.87 -15.49 -4.00
C ASN A 58 15.28 -16.09 -3.96
N GLU A 59 16.31 -15.33 -4.36
CA GLU A 59 17.71 -15.77 -4.26
C GLU A 59 18.14 -15.83 -2.78
N GLN A 60 17.76 -14.85 -1.96
CA GLN A 60 18.01 -14.88 -0.52
C GLN A 60 17.31 -16.08 0.15
N THR A 61 16.04 -16.35 -0.21
CA THR A 61 15.30 -17.51 0.32
C THR A 61 15.93 -18.84 -0.13
N LYS A 62 16.47 -18.93 -1.34
CA LYS A 62 17.19 -20.12 -1.80
C LYS A 62 18.52 -20.33 -1.06
N HIS A 63 19.21 -19.24 -0.74
CA HIS A 63 20.46 -19.33 0.04
C HIS A 63 20.19 -19.72 1.49
N SER A 64 19.10 -19.24 2.08
CA SER A 64 18.75 -19.55 3.47
C SER A 64 18.27 -20.99 3.65
N ILE A 65 17.49 -21.53 2.70
CA ILE A 65 17.03 -22.94 2.74
C ILE A 65 18.22 -23.92 2.69
N ASN A 66 19.33 -23.54 2.08
CA ASN A 66 20.53 -24.37 1.97
C ASN A 66 21.64 -24.01 2.98
N ALA A 67 21.44 -22.97 3.80
CA ALA A 67 22.42 -22.60 4.82
C ALA A 67 22.37 -23.60 5.98
N PRO A 68 23.53 -24.07 6.48
CA PRO A 68 23.59 -24.92 7.66
C PRO A 68 22.94 -24.22 8.85
N LYS A 69 22.18 -24.96 9.67
CA LYS A 69 21.65 -24.43 10.93
C LYS A 69 22.76 -23.81 11.76
N GLY A 70 22.54 -22.59 12.27
CA GLY A 70 23.53 -21.85 13.03
C GLY A 70 24.41 -20.90 12.20
N ASP A 71 24.35 -20.94 10.86
CA ASP A 71 24.99 -19.91 10.03
C ASP A 71 24.28 -18.55 10.17
N LEU A 72 25.05 -17.47 10.05
CA LEU A 72 24.54 -16.10 10.18
C LEU A 72 23.39 -15.82 9.21
N ALA A 73 23.47 -16.31 7.97
CA ALA A 73 22.42 -16.15 6.97
C ALA A 73 21.11 -16.83 7.40
N TYR A 74 21.18 -18.05 7.92
CA TYR A 74 20.03 -18.77 8.47
C TYR A 74 19.42 -18.04 9.66
N ARG A 75 20.24 -17.57 10.59
CA ARG A 75 19.79 -16.84 11.78
C ARG A 75 19.13 -15.50 11.45
N LEU A 76 19.66 -14.80 10.44
CA LEU A 76 19.02 -13.57 9.93
C LEU A 76 17.65 -13.83 9.32
N ASP A 77 17.50 -14.93 8.61
CA ASP A 77 16.25 -15.31 7.96
C ASP A 77 15.19 -15.68 8.98
N VAL A 78 15.54 -16.53 9.95
CA VAL A 78 14.66 -16.88 11.08
C VAL A 78 14.21 -15.63 11.85
N THR A 79 15.13 -14.70 12.07
CA THR A 79 14.82 -13.43 12.74
C THR A 79 13.87 -12.56 11.90
N ASN A 80 14.06 -12.48 10.58
CA ASN A 80 13.19 -11.74 9.68
C ASN A 80 11.78 -12.37 9.58
N GLU A 81 11.70 -13.69 9.53
CA GLU A 81 10.41 -14.39 9.56
C GLU A 81 9.66 -14.11 10.87
N MET A 82 10.37 -14.08 12.00
CA MET A 82 9.80 -13.69 13.29
C MET A 82 9.23 -12.27 13.26
N TYR A 83 9.95 -11.29 12.72
CA TYR A 83 9.45 -9.92 12.59
C TYR A 83 8.20 -9.82 11.71
N ASN A 84 8.15 -10.59 10.61
CA ASN A 84 7.00 -10.66 9.73
C ASN A 84 5.79 -11.28 10.44
N PHE A 85 6.01 -12.38 11.17
CA PHE A 85 4.98 -13.04 11.96
C PHE A 85 4.40 -12.12 13.03
N ILE A 86 5.24 -11.42 13.79
CA ILE A 86 4.80 -10.44 14.80
C ILE A 86 4.00 -9.31 14.13
N SER A 87 4.46 -8.80 12.99
CA SER A 87 3.73 -7.75 12.27
C SER A 87 2.35 -8.23 11.81
N PHE A 88 2.20 -9.50 11.44
CA PHE A 88 0.92 -10.11 11.12
C PHE A 88 0.01 -10.24 12.35
N LEU A 89 0.54 -10.67 13.49
CA LEU A 89 -0.23 -10.72 14.74
C LEU A 89 -0.75 -9.34 15.16
N ILE A 90 0.10 -8.32 15.08
CA ILE A 90 -0.28 -6.93 15.37
C ILE A 90 -1.40 -6.47 14.42
N ALA A 91 -1.26 -6.75 13.12
CA ALA A 91 -2.27 -6.38 12.13
C ALA A 91 -3.63 -7.00 12.44
N ASN A 92 -3.66 -8.27 12.80
CA ASN A 92 -4.90 -8.98 13.15
C ASN A 92 -5.58 -8.38 14.39
N GLU A 93 -4.80 -8.04 15.43
CA GLU A 93 -5.37 -7.42 16.63
C GLU A 93 -5.91 -6.02 16.35
N ILE A 94 -5.23 -5.23 15.52
CA ILE A 94 -5.72 -3.91 15.08
C ILE A 94 -7.01 -4.05 14.29
N VAL A 95 -7.08 -4.97 13.34
CA VAL A 95 -8.29 -5.22 12.55
C VAL A 95 -9.46 -5.55 13.47
N ARG A 96 -9.26 -6.46 14.45
CA ARG A 96 -10.30 -6.83 15.42
C ARG A 96 -10.86 -5.64 16.19
N ILE A 97 -10.01 -4.69 16.58
CA ILE A 97 -10.45 -3.46 17.26
C ILE A 97 -11.27 -2.59 16.29
N PHE A 98 -10.75 -2.34 15.09
CA PHE A 98 -11.39 -1.43 14.14
C PHE A 98 -12.65 -1.99 13.49
N GLU A 99 -12.83 -3.30 13.40
CA GLU A 99 -14.08 -3.92 12.96
C GLU A 99 -15.27 -3.51 13.84
N SER A 100 -15.06 -3.39 15.14
CA SER A 100 -16.10 -2.94 16.07
C SER A 100 -16.51 -1.49 15.83
N TYR A 101 -15.56 -0.61 15.51
CA TYR A 101 -15.86 0.78 15.16
C TYR A 101 -16.48 0.91 13.77
N ALA A 102 -16.03 0.11 12.82
CA ALA A 102 -16.54 0.10 11.46
C ALA A 102 -18.01 -0.38 11.41
N SER A 103 -18.34 -1.43 12.18
CA SER A 103 -19.70 -1.97 12.26
C SER A 103 -20.73 -0.94 12.79
N LEU A 104 -20.27 -0.02 13.63
CA LEU A 104 -21.08 1.04 14.21
C LEU A 104 -20.97 2.36 13.45
N ASN A 105 -20.14 2.42 12.39
CA ASN A 105 -19.81 3.63 11.65
C ASN A 105 -19.33 4.79 12.57
N LEU A 106 -18.57 4.45 13.62
CA LEU A 106 -18.06 5.39 14.61
C LEU A 106 -16.59 5.74 14.33
N PRO A 107 -16.17 7.00 14.55
CA PRO A 107 -14.76 7.36 14.49
C PRO A 107 -14.00 6.72 15.65
N TYR A 108 -12.73 6.38 15.39
CA TYR A 108 -11.85 5.95 16.45
C TYR A 108 -11.49 7.09 17.39
N VAL A 109 -11.64 6.87 18.69
CA VAL A 109 -11.48 7.90 19.73
C VAL A 109 -10.02 7.92 20.19
N VAL A 110 -9.35 9.08 20.04
CA VAL A 110 -7.92 9.25 20.33
C VAL A 110 -7.54 8.92 21.78
N ASN A 111 -8.42 9.17 22.75
CA ASN A 111 -8.18 8.87 24.15
C ASN A 111 -8.12 7.37 24.48
N LYS A 112 -8.50 6.50 23.55
CA LYS A 112 -8.33 5.05 23.67
C LYS A 112 -7.03 4.53 23.08
N PHE A 113 -6.26 5.40 22.44
CA PHE A 113 -5.06 4.98 21.72
C PHE A 113 -4.04 4.28 22.63
N ASP A 114 -3.76 4.84 23.78
CA ASP A 114 -2.77 4.29 24.72
C ASP A 114 -3.25 2.96 25.33
N GLU A 115 -4.54 2.86 25.67
CA GLU A 115 -5.16 1.63 26.17
C GLU A 115 -5.11 0.52 25.13
N ASP A 116 -5.50 0.81 23.89
CA ASP A 116 -5.48 -0.18 22.79
C ASP A 116 -4.05 -0.56 22.40
N LEU A 117 -3.11 0.38 22.44
CA LEU A 117 -1.68 0.13 22.21
C LEU A 117 -1.14 -0.88 23.24
N GLU A 118 -1.38 -0.63 24.52
CA GLU A 118 -0.93 -1.49 25.62
C GLU A 118 -1.56 -2.89 25.49
N LYS A 119 -2.86 -2.94 25.25
CA LYS A 119 -3.61 -4.18 25.07
C LYS A 119 -3.09 -5.02 23.90
N ILE A 120 -2.87 -4.42 22.73
CA ILE A 120 -2.32 -5.11 21.56
C ILE A 120 -0.93 -5.65 21.87
N CYS A 121 -0.06 -4.82 22.47
CA CYS A 121 1.28 -5.23 22.83
C CYS A 121 1.29 -6.41 23.81
N ALA A 122 0.45 -6.38 24.84
CA ALA A 122 0.31 -7.47 25.79
C ALA A 122 -0.19 -8.75 25.13
N THR A 123 -1.28 -8.65 24.33
CA THR A 123 -1.85 -9.79 23.63
C THR A 123 -0.86 -10.44 22.67
N VAL A 124 -0.16 -9.63 21.86
CA VAL A 124 0.86 -10.14 20.93
C VAL A 124 2.01 -10.81 21.70
N PHE A 125 2.43 -10.21 22.81
CA PHE A 125 3.49 -10.79 23.62
C PHE A 125 3.08 -12.13 24.26
N GLU A 126 1.85 -12.27 24.73
CA GLU A 126 1.29 -13.52 25.26
C GLU A 126 1.17 -14.61 24.20
N MET A 127 0.89 -14.22 22.94
CA MET A 127 0.85 -15.17 21.82
C MET A 127 2.23 -15.73 21.46
N LEU A 128 3.30 -15.02 21.80
CA LEU A 128 4.67 -15.48 21.58
C LEU A 128 5.04 -16.47 22.69
N LYS A 129 5.29 -17.72 22.29
CA LYS A 129 5.70 -18.75 23.24
C LYS A 129 7.02 -18.39 23.91
N PRO A 130 7.18 -18.63 25.22
CA PRO A 130 8.43 -18.39 25.93
C PRO A 130 9.66 -19.01 25.28
N GLU A 131 9.50 -20.21 24.70
CA GLU A 131 10.57 -20.95 24.04
C GLU A 131 11.21 -20.19 22.87
N ILE A 132 10.47 -19.26 22.25
CA ILE A 132 10.98 -18.42 21.16
C ILE A 132 12.15 -17.54 21.63
N PHE A 133 12.14 -17.09 22.91
CA PHE A 133 13.18 -16.23 23.45
C PHE A 133 14.45 -17.00 23.85
N GLU A 134 14.35 -18.32 23.88
CA GLU A 134 15.46 -19.23 24.21
C GLU A 134 16.09 -19.84 22.95
N ASP A 135 15.52 -19.54 21.77
CA ASP A 135 16.02 -20.05 20.49
C ASP A 135 17.38 -19.39 20.15
N PRO A 136 18.48 -20.18 20.11
CA PRO A 136 19.82 -19.67 19.83
C PRO A 136 19.98 -19.14 18.41
N ASP A 137 19.05 -19.49 17.51
CA ASP A 137 19.07 -19.04 16.12
C ASP A 137 18.45 -17.64 15.96
N LEU A 138 17.75 -17.12 16.95
CA LEU A 138 17.25 -15.76 16.95
C LEU A 138 18.36 -14.75 17.31
N LEU A 139 18.57 -13.78 16.40
CA LEU A 139 19.53 -12.67 16.60
C LEU A 139 18.89 -11.49 17.33
N ILE A 140 17.94 -11.73 18.22
CA ILE A 140 17.22 -10.67 18.91
C ILE A 140 17.06 -10.98 20.39
N THR A 141 17.26 -9.96 21.22
CA THR A 141 16.97 -10.07 22.65
C THR A 141 15.49 -9.83 22.93
N LYS A 142 15.00 -10.34 24.04
CA LYS A 142 13.61 -10.10 24.49
C LYS A 142 13.27 -8.61 24.57
N GLU A 143 14.18 -7.80 25.10
CA GLU A 143 13.99 -6.34 25.22
C GLU A 143 13.92 -5.65 23.84
N ALA A 144 14.74 -6.08 22.90
CA ALA A 144 14.73 -5.55 21.54
C ALA A 144 13.42 -5.94 20.81
N LEU A 145 12.93 -7.17 21.04
CA LEU A 145 11.67 -7.64 20.49
C LEU A 145 10.47 -6.87 21.07
N MET A 146 10.44 -6.63 22.39
CA MET A 146 9.40 -5.81 23.02
C MET A 146 9.38 -4.38 22.47
N LYS A 147 10.55 -3.77 22.28
CA LYS A 147 10.67 -2.45 21.64
C LYS A 147 10.16 -2.45 20.21
N PHE A 148 10.44 -3.51 19.46
CA PHE A 148 9.93 -3.68 18.09
C PHE A 148 8.41 -3.78 18.09
N ILE A 149 7.81 -4.63 18.94
CA ILE A 149 6.35 -4.79 19.07
C ILE A 149 5.71 -3.43 19.35
N ALA A 150 6.17 -2.72 20.37
CA ALA A 150 5.62 -1.41 20.76
C ALA A 150 5.71 -0.39 19.61
N LYS A 151 6.88 -0.25 18.99
CA LYS A 151 7.07 0.67 17.86
C LYS A 151 6.22 0.32 16.65
N ARG A 152 6.16 -0.96 16.30
CA ARG A 152 5.38 -1.43 15.15
C ARG A 152 3.89 -1.26 15.36
N THR A 153 3.40 -1.62 16.56
CA THR A 153 2.00 -1.41 16.97
C THR A 153 1.62 0.06 16.91
N THR A 154 2.45 0.95 17.47
CA THR A 154 2.21 2.40 17.41
C THR A 154 2.03 2.90 15.98
N ILE A 155 2.95 2.53 15.08
CA ILE A 155 2.90 2.98 13.68
C ILE A 155 1.63 2.45 12.99
N MET A 156 1.35 1.16 13.12
CA MET A 156 0.22 0.53 12.44
C MET A 156 -1.12 1.02 13.00
N LEU A 157 -1.23 1.19 14.31
CA LEU A 157 -2.43 1.70 14.96
C LEU A 157 -2.71 3.14 14.54
N LEU A 158 -1.70 4.02 14.49
CA LEU A 158 -1.83 5.39 13.99
C LEU A 158 -2.28 5.43 12.53
N GLN A 159 -1.67 4.63 11.67
CA GLN A 159 -2.03 4.57 10.26
C GLN A 159 -3.49 4.12 10.07
N THR A 160 -3.91 3.09 10.82
CA THR A 160 -5.27 2.56 10.74
C THR A 160 -6.29 3.55 11.31
N MET A 161 -5.97 4.22 12.42
CA MET A 161 -6.80 5.26 13.01
C MET A 161 -7.06 6.41 12.02
N ILE A 162 -6.00 6.92 11.39
CA ILE A 162 -6.12 8.00 10.40
C ILE A 162 -6.99 7.55 9.23
N SER A 163 -6.70 6.38 8.68
CA SER A 163 -7.42 5.82 7.54
C SER A 163 -8.90 5.54 7.85
N HIS A 164 -9.19 5.02 9.04
CA HIS A 164 -10.56 4.76 9.49
C HIS A 164 -11.35 6.06 9.68
N ASN A 165 -10.77 7.04 10.37
CA ASN A 165 -11.44 8.32 10.63
C ASN A 165 -11.67 9.13 9.34
N MET A 166 -10.78 9.01 8.34
CA MET A 166 -11.01 9.60 7.02
C MET A 166 -12.21 8.96 6.33
N LYS A 167 -12.36 7.64 6.39
CA LYS A 167 -13.51 6.94 5.79
C LYS A 167 -14.82 7.31 6.45
N VAL A 168 -14.84 7.43 7.77
CA VAL A 168 -16.06 7.83 8.53
C VAL A 168 -16.45 9.27 8.23
N ARG A 169 -15.48 10.19 8.06
CA ARG A 169 -15.73 11.61 7.73
C ARG A 169 -16.13 11.86 6.28
N SER A 170 -15.86 10.92 5.39
CA SER A 170 -16.29 10.96 3.99
C SER A 170 -17.42 9.93 3.79
N PRO A 171 -18.61 10.09 4.41
CA PRO A 171 -19.76 9.28 4.05
C PRO A 171 -20.08 9.64 2.61
N GLY A 172 -20.02 8.66 1.73
CA GLY A 172 -20.00 8.81 0.29
C GLY A 172 -20.98 9.86 -0.22
N THR A 173 -20.53 10.73 -1.08
CA THR A 173 -21.29 11.42 -2.11
C THR A 173 -21.94 10.36 -3.03
N ASN A 174 -22.85 9.58 -2.45
CA ASN A 174 -23.67 8.66 -3.19
C ASN A 174 -25.09 9.18 -3.19
N ASN A 175 -25.54 9.50 -4.39
CA ASN A 175 -26.91 9.71 -4.80
C ASN A 175 -27.54 11.07 -4.46
N MET A 176 -27.05 12.11 -5.12
CA MET A 176 -27.98 13.03 -5.74
C MET A 176 -28.43 12.39 -7.07
N THR A 177 -29.30 11.38 -7.00
CA THR A 177 -30.22 11.11 -8.08
C THR A 177 -31.24 12.23 -8.09
N ASP A 178 -31.09 13.08 -9.07
CA ASP A 178 -32.08 13.98 -9.61
C ASP A 178 -33.44 13.22 -9.79
N ASP A 179 -34.32 13.38 -8.83
CA ASP A 179 -35.74 13.17 -9.01
C ASP A 179 -36.37 14.56 -9.14
N SER A 180 -36.17 15.19 -10.28
CA SER A 180 -36.97 16.29 -10.78
C SER A 180 -37.99 15.73 -11.77
N ASN A 181 -39.16 15.52 -11.27
CA ASN A 181 -40.42 15.55 -12.02
C ASN A 181 -41.28 16.68 -11.56
#